data_1d2686e6f3d96b9b9ac794155997e35e
#
_entry.id   1d2686e6f3d96b9b9ac794155997e35e
#
_cell.length_a   1.000
_cell.length_b   1.000
_cell.length_c   1.000
_cell.angle_alpha   90.00
_cell.angle_beta   90.00
_cell.angle_gamma   90.00
#
_symmetry.space_group_name_H-M   'P 1'
#
loop_
_entity.id
_entity.type
_entity.pdbx_description
1 polymer ?
#
loop_
_entity_poly.entity_id
_entity_poly.type
_entity_poly.pdbx_seq_one_letter_code
_entity_poly.pdbx_strand_id
1 'polypeptide(L)'
;MNLETGDTLRFRDLGGGRLEISPANVETPADRRQKLLRIDASGAPPKLLARLLIGAYITGQDQIVVTARTGLTPEQHQEVRRTVAHVLGMTVVEEESGGVEVQNFVDPGKYQFHRLMSQVVRMLRTELETCRSVLTGGNRTALQQLGPMEDEIDRFYLLMVRQLLLSSDDFQVARDIGVESHHYQIGSRLIAKVLEVTGDLASGVGREIGDNLPGLQRLPKSALADLVALIACVEKLLDQTMDAFTRLSVVDANAILNEIDRVLPADYTLGDALARHISDRRVAVAAQRVVSNLLMALEMLVIINEVTINRSVEPETVAKTDRQVPMHSREAGKSSG
;
A
#
# COMPACT_ATOMS: atom_id res chain seq x y z
N MET A 1 17.17 5.39 32.16
CA MET A 1 16.20 6.11 33.02
C MET A 1 16.96 6.63 34.22
N ASN A 2 16.89 7.94 34.49
CA ASN A 2 17.36 8.48 35.76
C ASN A 2 16.21 8.36 36.75
N LEU A 3 16.16 7.25 37.50
CA LEU A 3 15.18 7.03 38.55
C LEU A 3 15.85 7.26 39.90
N GLU A 4 15.18 7.98 40.82
CA GLU A 4 15.63 8.23 42.17
C GLU A 4 14.75 7.50 43.19
N THR A 5 15.28 7.28 44.38
CA THR A 5 14.51 6.65 45.46
C THR A 5 13.33 7.52 45.83
N GLY A 6 12.11 7.01 45.69
CA GLY A 6 10.87 7.75 45.94
C GLY A 6 10.09 8.11 44.69
N ASP A 7 10.65 7.88 43.52
CA ASP A 7 9.93 8.07 42.24
C ASP A 7 8.74 7.12 42.13
N THR A 8 7.61 7.67 41.71
CA THR A 8 6.42 6.88 41.40
C THR A 8 6.56 6.29 40.00
N LEU A 9 6.41 4.96 39.87
CA LEU A 9 6.50 4.23 38.62
C LEU A 9 5.12 3.79 38.14
N ARG A 10 4.90 3.88 36.82
CA ARG A 10 3.76 3.31 36.13
C ARG A 10 4.20 1.99 35.53
N PHE A 11 3.42 0.93 35.77
CA PHE A 11 3.60 -0.38 35.18
C PHE A 11 2.50 -0.62 34.20
N ARG A 12 2.85 -1.04 32.97
CA ARG A 12 1.91 -1.41 31.93
C ARG A 12 2.26 -2.81 31.45
N ASP A 13 1.33 -3.74 31.61
CA ASP A 13 1.47 -5.08 31.05
C ASP A 13 1.18 -5.01 29.55
N LEU A 14 2.19 -5.34 28.73
CA LEU A 14 2.09 -5.37 27.28
C LEU A 14 1.66 -6.75 26.76
N GLY A 15 1.47 -7.72 27.67
CA GLY A 15 1.18 -9.11 27.32
C GLY A 15 2.44 -9.88 26.85
N GLY A 16 2.30 -11.20 26.69
CA GLY A 16 3.43 -12.05 26.26
C GLY A 16 4.64 -12.03 27.19
N GLY A 17 4.45 -11.73 28.49
CA GLY A 17 5.53 -11.63 29.48
C GLY A 17 6.35 -10.32 29.37
N ARG A 18 5.87 -9.32 28.67
CA ARG A 18 6.52 -8.00 28.52
C ARG A 18 5.87 -6.99 29.49
N LEU A 19 6.69 -6.27 30.23
CA LEU A 19 6.27 -5.23 31.15
C LEU A 19 6.96 -3.92 30.77
N GLU A 20 6.19 -2.86 30.50
CA GLU A 20 6.70 -1.51 30.35
C GLU A 20 6.72 -0.84 31.73
N ILE A 21 7.86 -0.26 32.08
CA ILE A 21 8.02 0.49 33.31
C ILE A 21 8.41 1.92 32.92
N SER A 22 7.62 2.90 33.35
CA SER A 22 7.89 4.33 33.13
C SER A 22 7.72 5.15 34.39
N PRO A 23 8.44 6.28 34.53
CA PRO A 23 8.13 7.24 35.60
C PRO A 23 6.69 7.74 35.43
N ALA A 24 5.95 7.88 36.53
CA ALA A 24 4.54 8.29 36.45
C ALA A 24 4.33 9.71 35.91
N ASN A 25 5.37 10.55 36.02
CA ASN A 25 5.41 11.93 35.52
C ASN A 25 5.86 12.06 34.05
N VAL A 26 6.21 10.95 33.37
CA VAL A 26 6.56 10.94 31.95
C VAL A 26 5.32 10.56 31.16
N GLU A 27 4.99 11.37 30.16
CA GLU A 27 3.93 11.07 29.20
C GLU A 27 4.21 9.74 28.51
N THR A 28 3.23 8.84 28.51
CA THR A 28 3.32 7.60 27.73
C THR A 28 3.20 7.90 26.24
N PRO A 29 3.64 6.99 25.35
CA PRO A 29 3.38 7.12 23.91
C PRO A 29 1.89 7.34 23.59
N ALA A 30 0.99 6.75 24.38
CA ALA A 30 -0.46 6.97 24.25
C ALA A 30 -0.87 8.41 24.61
N ASP A 31 -0.27 9.01 25.62
CA ASP A 31 -0.54 10.40 26.01
C ASP A 31 0.02 11.40 24.99
N ARG A 32 1.06 10.99 24.23
CA ARG A 32 1.67 11.80 23.16
C ARG A 32 0.81 11.92 21.91
N ARG A 33 -0.24 11.11 21.75
CA ARG A 33 -1.13 11.13 20.57
C ARG A 33 -1.91 12.43 20.38
N GLN A 34 -2.02 13.26 21.40
CA GLN A 34 -2.75 14.54 21.34
C GLN A 34 -1.85 15.74 21.07
N LYS A 35 -0.65 15.55 20.53
CA LYS A 35 0.25 16.67 20.24
C LYS A 35 -0.22 17.46 19.05
N LEU A 36 -0.51 18.73 19.31
CA LEU A 36 -0.77 19.74 18.31
C LEU A 36 0.51 20.03 17.52
N LEU A 37 0.53 19.71 16.22
CA LEU A 37 1.56 20.15 15.30
C LEU A 37 1.19 21.51 14.71
N ARG A 38 2.12 22.48 14.76
CA ARG A 38 1.98 23.76 14.09
C ARG A 38 2.91 23.82 12.88
N ILE A 39 2.36 24.20 11.72
CA ILE A 39 3.09 24.37 10.46
C ILE A 39 3.03 25.85 10.09
N ASP A 40 4.18 26.51 10.00
CA ASP A 40 4.30 27.84 9.41
C ASP A 40 4.44 27.70 7.88
N ALA A 41 3.39 28.07 7.15
CA ALA A 41 3.34 28.02 5.70
C ALA A 41 3.88 29.33 5.04
N SER A 42 4.47 30.25 5.82
CA SER A 42 5.02 31.51 5.31
C SER A 42 6.12 31.25 4.28
N GLY A 43 5.90 31.65 3.03
CA GLY A 43 6.87 31.45 1.94
C GLY A 43 7.08 30.01 1.52
N ALA A 44 6.21 29.09 1.91
CA ALA A 44 6.31 27.68 1.52
C ALA A 44 6.21 27.54 0.00
N PRO A 45 7.15 26.82 -0.64
CA PRO A 45 7.07 26.54 -2.07
C PRO A 45 5.89 25.62 -2.39
N PRO A 46 5.39 25.63 -3.65
CA PRO A 46 4.28 24.78 -4.06
C PRO A 46 4.47 23.29 -3.69
N LYS A 47 3.40 22.65 -3.27
CA LYS A 47 3.34 21.23 -2.84
C LYS A 47 4.11 20.88 -1.55
N LEU A 48 4.84 21.80 -0.93
CA LEU A 48 5.52 21.50 0.33
C LEU A 48 4.53 21.32 1.48
N LEU A 49 3.50 22.18 1.52
CA LEU A 49 2.47 22.10 2.55
C LEU A 49 1.72 20.77 2.51
N ALA A 50 1.34 20.29 1.32
CA ALA A 50 0.73 18.99 1.14
C ALA A 50 1.63 17.85 1.68
N ARG A 51 2.93 17.89 1.36
CA ARG A 51 3.90 16.89 1.82
C ARG A 51 4.07 16.89 3.34
N LEU A 52 4.08 18.08 3.96
CA LEU A 52 4.17 18.21 5.42
C LEU A 52 2.91 17.70 6.11
N LEU A 53 1.71 17.96 5.55
CA LEU A 53 0.45 17.44 6.08
C LEU A 53 0.39 15.91 6.00
N ILE A 54 0.78 15.32 4.86
CA ILE A 54 0.87 13.86 4.70
C ILE A 54 1.90 13.30 5.69
N GLY A 55 3.09 13.92 5.80
CA GLY A 55 4.11 13.52 6.76
C GLY A 55 3.61 13.56 8.21
N ALA A 56 2.91 14.60 8.58
CA ALA A 56 2.29 14.74 9.90
C ALA A 56 1.23 13.65 10.15
N TYR A 57 0.38 13.38 9.17
CA TYR A 57 -0.62 12.32 9.27
C TYR A 57 0.02 10.95 9.49
N ILE A 58 0.95 10.53 8.64
CA ILE A 58 1.57 9.20 8.73
C ILE A 58 2.38 9.01 10.02
N THR A 59 2.96 10.10 10.56
CA THR A 59 3.70 10.07 11.84
C THR A 59 2.81 10.16 13.08
N GLY A 60 1.48 10.11 12.91
CA GLY A 60 0.55 9.96 14.01
C GLY A 60 0.02 11.27 14.60
N GLN A 61 0.23 12.43 13.94
CA GLN A 61 -0.38 13.68 14.41
C GLN A 61 -1.90 13.62 14.21
N ASP A 62 -2.65 13.95 15.24
CA ASP A 62 -4.12 13.97 15.20
C ASP A 62 -4.69 15.38 15.03
N GLN A 63 -3.94 16.41 15.42
CA GLN A 63 -4.30 17.81 15.29
C GLN A 63 -3.16 18.60 14.63
N ILE A 64 -3.46 19.33 13.57
CA ILE A 64 -2.48 20.11 12.82
C ILE A 64 -3.05 21.51 12.60
N VAL A 65 -2.30 22.53 13.00
CA VAL A 65 -2.64 23.93 12.75
C VAL A 65 -1.65 24.50 11.74
N VAL A 66 -2.16 24.92 10.60
CA VAL A 66 -1.40 25.58 9.53
C VAL A 66 -1.63 27.09 9.63
N THR A 67 -0.57 27.87 9.75
CA THR A 67 -0.64 29.34 9.81
C THR A 67 0.37 29.96 8.88
N ALA A 68 0.20 31.25 8.57
CA ALA A 68 1.21 32.04 7.89
C ALA A 68 1.21 33.47 8.47
N ARG A 69 2.37 34.14 8.46
CA ARG A 69 2.54 35.48 9.07
C ARG A 69 1.60 36.55 8.51
N THR A 70 1.29 36.48 7.22
CA THR A 70 0.41 37.42 6.50
C THR A 70 -0.96 36.80 6.19
N GLY A 71 -1.31 35.70 6.80
CA GLY A 71 -2.43 34.84 6.42
C GLY A 71 -2.07 33.86 5.30
N LEU A 72 -2.89 32.80 5.17
CA LEU A 72 -2.75 31.82 4.12
C LEU A 72 -3.27 32.36 2.78
N THR A 73 -2.56 32.06 1.69
CA THR A 73 -3.07 32.41 0.35
C THR A 73 -4.21 31.48 -0.06
N PRO A 74 -5.06 31.87 -1.04
CA PRO A 74 -6.11 30.99 -1.56
C PRO A 74 -5.57 29.65 -2.07
N GLU A 75 -4.38 29.63 -2.67
CA GLU A 75 -3.70 28.43 -3.16
C GLU A 75 -3.30 27.53 -2.00
N GLN A 76 -2.80 28.09 -0.88
CA GLN A 76 -2.46 27.32 0.33
C GLN A 76 -3.71 26.72 0.99
N HIS A 77 -4.79 27.50 1.10
CA HIS A 77 -6.08 26.98 1.54
C HIS A 77 -6.55 25.79 0.69
N GLN A 78 -6.48 25.94 -0.64
CA GLN A 78 -6.86 24.88 -1.57
C GLN A 78 -5.96 23.66 -1.46
N GLU A 79 -4.64 23.86 -1.28
CA GLU A 79 -3.67 22.77 -1.07
C GLU A 79 -4.00 21.97 0.19
N VAL A 80 -4.30 22.65 1.32
CA VAL A 80 -4.73 21.99 2.56
C VAL A 80 -6.00 21.17 2.33
N ARG A 81 -7.06 21.78 1.77
CA ARG A 81 -8.34 21.09 1.53
C ARG A 81 -8.17 19.86 0.63
N ARG A 82 -7.41 19.96 -0.47
CA ARG A 82 -7.15 18.85 -1.38
C ARG A 82 -6.39 17.74 -0.66
N THR A 83 -5.36 18.08 0.11
CA THR A 83 -4.56 17.07 0.83
C THR A 83 -5.39 16.36 1.87
N VAL A 84 -6.19 17.09 2.66
CA VAL A 84 -7.09 16.52 3.68
C VAL A 84 -8.12 15.59 3.05
N ALA A 85 -8.65 15.93 1.86
CA ALA A 85 -9.59 15.07 1.14
C ALA A 85 -8.98 13.74 0.65
N HIS A 86 -7.64 13.68 0.49
CA HIS A 86 -6.91 12.47 0.09
C HIS A 86 -6.43 11.62 1.27
N VAL A 87 -6.78 11.96 2.50
CA VAL A 87 -6.31 11.29 3.71
C VAL A 87 -7.50 10.78 4.51
N LEU A 88 -7.52 9.49 4.85
CA LEU A 88 -8.62 8.90 5.60
C LEU A 88 -8.67 9.43 7.04
N GLY A 89 -9.82 9.95 7.40
CA GLY A 89 -10.11 10.40 8.76
C GLY A 89 -9.71 11.82 9.09
N MET A 90 -8.98 12.52 8.23
CA MET A 90 -8.69 13.94 8.44
C MET A 90 -9.83 14.84 7.93
N THR A 91 -10.10 15.90 8.67
CA THR A 91 -11.12 16.91 8.33
C THR A 91 -10.62 18.29 8.73
N VAL A 92 -10.91 19.28 7.92
CA VAL A 92 -10.76 20.69 8.30
C VAL A 92 -11.86 21.03 9.32
N VAL A 93 -11.47 21.37 10.54
CA VAL A 93 -12.42 21.70 11.64
C VAL A 93 -12.61 23.18 11.82
N GLU A 94 -11.59 23.97 11.50
CA GLU A 94 -11.64 25.42 11.55
C GLU A 94 -10.83 26.01 10.37
N GLU A 95 -11.37 27.04 9.76
CA GLU A 95 -10.70 27.72 8.65
C GLU A 95 -10.99 29.22 8.70
N GLU A 96 -9.93 29.99 8.89
CA GLU A 96 -9.94 31.44 8.92
C GLU A 96 -8.86 32.01 8.00
N SER A 97 -8.90 33.31 7.74
CA SER A 97 -7.86 33.99 6.94
C SER A 97 -6.45 33.82 7.52
N GLY A 98 -6.32 33.64 8.83
CA GLY A 98 -5.06 33.47 9.55
C GLY A 98 -4.52 32.06 9.57
N GLY A 99 -5.35 31.06 9.33
CA GLY A 99 -4.94 29.66 9.43
C GLY A 99 -6.04 28.63 9.19
N VAL A 100 -5.62 27.38 9.15
CA VAL A 100 -6.50 26.22 9.00
C VAL A 100 -6.15 25.21 10.08
N GLU A 101 -7.16 24.72 10.80
CA GLU A 101 -7.02 23.60 11.73
C GLU A 101 -7.58 22.35 11.10
N VAL A 102 -6.77 21.27 11.16
CA VAL A 102 -7.09 19.94 10.64
C VAL A 102 -7.05 18.94 11.79
N GLN A 103 -8.04 18.07 11.87
CA GLN A 103 -8.12 17.04 12.89
C GLN A 103 -8.39 15.67 12.28
N ASN A 104 -7.74 14.63 12.85
CA ASN A 104 -7.99 13.23 12.52
C ASN A 104 -8.99 12.61 13.50
N PHE A 105 -10.02 11.95 12.96
CA PHE A 105 -11.08 11.29 13.73
C PHE A 105 -11.04 9.76 13.62
N VAL A 106 -10.13 9.20 12.81
CA VAL A 106 -10.00 7.75 12.65
C VAL A 106 -8.99 7.20 13.63
N ASP A 107 -9.44 6.30 14.50
CA ASP A 107 -8.56 5.49 15.33
C ASP A 107 -7.96 4.35 14.48
N PRO A 108 -6.63 4.38 14.19
CA PRO A 108 -6.00 3.39 13.35
C PRO A 108 -6.02 1.98 13.96
N GLY A 109 -6.09 1.84 15.28
CA GLY A 109 -6.15 0.57 16.00
C GLY A 109 -7.44 -0.22 15.75
N LYS A 110 -8.52 0.43 15.30
CA LYS A 110 -9.81 -0.23 15.00
C LYS A 110 -9.82 -1.06 13.72
N TYR A 111 -8.82 -0.93 12.86
CA TYR A 111 -8.76 -1.61 11.57
C TYR A 111 -7.58 -2.57 11.54
N GLN A 112 -7.87 -3.85 11.36
CA GLN A 112 -6.85 -4.88 11.20
C GLN A 112 -6.05 -4.64 9.92
N PHE A 113 -4.71 -4.62 10.03
CA PHE A 113 -3.81 -4.33 8.91
C PHE A 113 -4.03 -5.27 7.70
N HIS A 114 -4.18 -6.57 7.96
CA HIS A 114 -4.40 -7.56 6.90
C HIS A 114 -5.72 -7.33 6.13
N ARG A 115 -6.76 -6.76 6.77
CA ARG A 115 -8.01 -6.45 6.09
C ARG A 115 -7.86 -5.27 5.13
N LEU A 116 -7.06 -4.26 5.52
CA LEU A 116 -6.76 -3.14 4.63
C LEU A 116 -5.96 -3.62 3.41
N MET A 117 -4.92 -4.44 3.61
CA MET A 117 -4.20 -5.07 2.50
C MET A 117 -5.13 -5.85 1.58
N SER A 118 -6.00 -6.70 2.15
CA SER A 118 -6.95 -7.48 1.35
C SER A 118 -7.92 -6.61 0.56
N GLN A 119 -8.29 -5.43 1.09
CA GLN A 119 -9.12 -4.47 0.36
C GLN A 119 -8.36 -3.91 -0.85
N VAL A 120 -7.12 -3.47 -0.65
CA VAL A 120 -6.27 -2.98 -1.75
C VAL A 120 -6.09 -4.05 -2.83
N VAL A 121 -5.79 -5.29 -2.46
CA VAL A 121 -5.64 -6.40 -3.42
C VAL A 121 -6.92 -6.63 -4.24
N ARG A 122 -8.10 -6.57 -3.61
CA ARG A 122 -9.37 -6.67 -4.35
C ARG A 122 -9.55 -5.54 -5.36
N MET A 123 -9.13 -4.33 -5.03
CA MET A 123 -9.20 -3.19 -5.93
C MET A 123 -8.24 -3.37 -7.10
N LEU A 124 -6.98 -3.73 -6.85
CA LEU A 124 -5.98 -4.05 -7.88
C LEU A 124 -6.48 -5.12 -8.86
N ARG A 125 -7.06 -6.18 -8.32
CA ARG A 125 -7.65 -7.23 -9.15
C ARG A 125 -8.80 -6.70 -10.02
N THR A 126 -9.70 -5.88 -9.46
CA THR A 126 -10.80 -5.27 -10.20
C THR A 126 -10.29 -4.35 -11.32
N GLU A 127 -9.20 -3.61 -11.09
CA GLU A 127 -8.56 -2.78 -12.12
C GLU A 127 -8.03 -3.63 -13.28
N LEU A 128 -7.28 -4.68 -12.99
CA LEU A 128 -6.72 -5.59 -14.00
C LEU A 128 -7.83 -6.32 -14.77
N GLU A 129 -8.83 -6.87 -14.08
CA GLU A 129 -10.00 -7.51 -14.70
C GLU A 129 -10.76 -6.54 -15.61
N THR A 130 -10.90 -5.28 -15.20
CA THR A 130 -11.53 -4.22 -16.02
C THR A 130 -10.71 -3.96 -17.28
N CYS A 131 -9.39 -3.81 -17.17
CA CYS A 131 -8.50 -3.63 -18.30
C CYS A 131 -8.61 -4.79 -19.29
N ARG A 132 -8.56 -6.03 -18.81
CA ARG A 132 -8.70 -7.24 -19.60
C ARG A 132 -10.06 -7.34 -20.30
N SER A 133 -11.14 -7.07 -19.57
CA SER A 133 -12.50 -7.09 -20.12
C SER A 133 -12.67 -6.07 -21.25
N VAL A 134 -12.20 -4.84 -21.07
CA VAL A 134 -12.34 -3.78 -22.08
C VAL A 134 -11.53 -4.09 -23.33
N LEU A 135 -10.33 -4.66 -23.22
CA LEU A 135 -9.55 -5.10 -24.37
C LEU A 135 -10.29 -6.17 -25.21
N THR A 136 -11.05 -7.04 -24.56
CA THR A 136 -11.82 -8.12 -25.21
C THR A 136 -13.23 -7.72 -25.64
N GLY A 137 -13.54 -6.42 -25.66
CA GLY A 137 -14.82 -5.89 -26.16
C GLY A 137 -15.83 -5.55 -25.06
N GLY A 138 -15.41 -5.54 -23.80
CA GLY A 138 -16.24 -5.08 -22.68
C GLY A 138 -16.52 -3.57 -22.67
N ASN A 139 -17.29 -3.13 -21.71
CA ASN A 139 -17.74 -1.74 -21.62
C ASN A 139 -16.59 -0.77 -21.31
N ARG A 140 -16.21 0.07 -22.27
CA ARG A 140 -15.16 1.09 -22.13
C ARG A 140 -15.40 2.05 -20.96
N THR A 141 -16.64 2.36 -20.62
CA THR A 141 -16.95 3.30 -19.52
C THR A 141 -16.48 2.77 -18.16
N ALA A 142 -16.27 1.47 -18.00
CA ALA A 142 -15.72 0.88 -16.78
C ALA A 142 -14.32 1.42 -16.43
N LEU A 143 -13.53 1.82 -17.44
CA LEU A 143 -12.21 2.43 -17.20
C LEU A 143 -12.27 3.77 -16.44
N GLN A 144 -13.43 4.45 -16.44
CA GLN A 144 -13.61 5.70 -15.69
C GLN A 144 -13.56 5.49 -14.17
N GLN A 145 -13.75 4.26 -13.70
CA GLN A 145 -13.67 3.92 -12.27
C GLN A 145 -12.23 3.69 -11.78
N LEU A 146 -11.24 3.55 -12.66
CA LEU A 146 -9.87 3.26 -12.27
C LEU A 146 -9.23 4.42 -11.51
N GLY A 147 -9.42 5.68 -11.95
CA GLY A 147 -8.90 6.84 -11.22
C GLY A 147 -9.43 6.95 -9.78
N PRO A 148 -10.76 6.90 -9.53
CA PRO A 148 -11.30 6.82 -8.18
C PRO A 148 -10.79 5.63 -7.36
N MET A 149 -10.49 4.48 -7.97
CA MET A 149 -9.92 3.31 -7.28
C MET A 149 -8.46 3.54 -6.91
N GLU A 150 -7.67 4.14 -7.78
CA GLU A 150 -6.28 4.57 -7.50
C GLU A 150 -6.24 5.53 -6.30
N ASP A 151 -7.10 6.57 -6.29
CA ASP A 151 -7.22 7.49 -5.16
C ASP A 151 -7.57 6.77 -3.84
N GLU A 152 -8.38 5.72 -3.90
CA GLU A 152 -8.77 4.95 -2.72
C GLU A 152 -7.63 4.01 -2.26
N ILE A 153 -6.86 3.41 -3.18
CA ILE A 153 -5.65 2.64 -2.88
C ILE A 153 -4.65 3.52 -2.14
N ASP A 154 -4.42 4.75 -2.61
CA ASP A 154 -3.53 5.72 -1.97
C ASP A 154 -3.98 6.05 -0.54
N ARG A 155 -5.28 6.24 -0.32
CA ARG A 155 -5.84 6.49 1.01
C ARG A 155 -5.60 5.33 1.96
N PHE A 156 -5.82 4.09 1.51
CA PHE A 156 -5.54 2.90 2.30
C PHE A 156 -4.03 2.75 2.58
N TYR A 157 -3.19 3.02 1.58
CA TYR A 157 -1.75 3.02 1.76
C TYR A 157 -1.31 3.99 2.87
N LEU A 158 -1.76 5.24 2.84
CA LEU A 158 -1.43 6.23 3.87
C LEU A 158 -1.91 5.80 5.26
N LEU A 159 -3.11 5.20 5.37
CA LEU A 159 -3.62 4.66 6.63
C LEU A 159 -2.77 3.49 7.12
N MET A 160 -2.41 2.55 6.26
CA MET A 160 -1.53 1.43 6.59
C MET A 160 -0.16 1.92 7.09
N VAL A 161 0.42 2.93 6.43
CA VAL A 161 1.68 3.54 6.88
C VAL A 161 1.54 4.17 8.25
N ARG A 162 0.47 4.93 8.49
CA ARG A 162 0.17 5.52 9.82
C ARG A 162 0.07 4.42 10.89
N GLN A 163 -0.67 3.34 10.62
CA GLN A 163 -0.79 2.21 11.54
C GLN A 163 0.58 1.63 11.91
N LEU A 164 1.43 1.37 10.92
CA LEU A 164 2.74 0.75 11.13
C LEU A 164 3.70 1.68 11.90
N LEU A 165 3.69 2.99 11.62
CA LEU A 165 4.51 3.93 12.36
C LEU A 165 4.03 4.08 13.82
N LEU A 166 2.73 4.14 14.06
CA LEU A 166 2.20 4.18 15.41
C LEU A 166 2.46 2.87 16.17
N SER A 167 2.40 1.72 15.50
CA SER A 167 2.66 0.42 16.10
C SER A 167 4.13 0.21 16.49
N SER A 168 5.08 0.95 15.90
CA SER A 168 6.48 0.92 16.32
C SER A 168 6.70 1.59 17.66
N ASP A 169 5.87 2.56 18.02
CA ASP A 169 5.97 3.32 19.25
C ASP A 169 5.01 2.81 20.35
N ASP A 170 3.92 2.12 19.95
CA ASP A 170 2.88 1.66 20.87
C ASP A 170 2.51 0.20 20.59
N PHE A 171 2.92 -0.68 21.50
CA PHE A 171 2.66 -2.13 21.39
C PHE A 171 1.15 -2.47 21.40
N GLN A 172 0.30 -1.66 22.05
CA GLN A 172 -1.13 -1.88 22.01
C GLN A 172 -1.68 -1.69 20.60
N VAL A 173 -1.22 -0.66 19.88
CA VAL A 173 -1.57 -0.47 18.46
C VAL A 173 -1.07 -1.64 17.63
N ALA A 174 0.17 -2.12 17.84
CA ALA A 174 0.72 -3.27 17.13
C ALA A 174 -0.17 -4.51 17.30
N ARG A 175 -0.64 -4.77 18.52
CA ARG A 175 -1.56 -5.85 18.84
C ARG A 175 -2.92 -5.66 18.18
N ASP A 176 -3.50 -4.46 18.29
CA ASP A 176 -4.85 -4.15 17.78
C ASP A 176 -4.91 -4.30 16.25
N ILE A 177 -3.85 -3.93 15.54
CA ILE A 177 -3.76 -4.09 14.08
C ILE A 177 -3.25 -5.47 13.64
N GLY A 178 -2.77 -6.32 14.58
CA GLY A 178 -2.27 -7.67 14.31
C GLY A 178 -0.86 -7.71 13.73
N VAL A 179 0.02 -6.73 14.07
CA VAL A 179 1.40 -6.61 13.58
C VAL A 179 2.35 -6.43 14.77
N GLU A 180 2.54 -7.49 15.55
CA GLU A 180 3.26 -7.43 16.82
C GLU A 180 4.79 -7.52 16.69
N SER A 181 5.31 -8.18 15.65
CA SER A 181 6.76 -8.33 15.40
C SER A 181 7.33 -7.13 14.66
N HIS A 182 8.48 -6.61 15.10
CA HIS A 182 9.19 -5.54 14.41
C HIS A 182 9.60 -5.93 12.98
N HIS A 183 10.03 -7.17 12.76
CA HIS A 183 10.34 -7.67 11.42
C HIS A 183 9.10 -7.66 10.54
N TYR A 184 7.97 -8.11 11.09
CA TYR A 184 6.70 -8.06 10.37
C TYR A 184 6.26 -6.62 10.05
N GLN A 185 6.49 -5.66 10.96
CA GLN A 185 6.20 -4.24 10.70
C GLN A 185 7.02 -3.70 9.52
N ILE A 186 8.34 -4.00 9.48
CA ILE A 186 9.23 -3.57 8.41
C ILE A 186 8.81 -4.18 7.07
N GLY A 187 8.60 -5.49 7.02
CA GLY A 187 8.11 -6.18 5.83
C GLY A 187 6.76 -5.67 5.36
N SER A 188 5.81 -5.46 6.28
CA SER A 188 4.48 -4.92 5.98
C SER A 188 4.54 -3.49 5.43
N ARG A 189 5.50 -2.66 5.90
CA ARG A 189 5.71 -1.31 5.37
C ARG A 189 6.16 -1.34 3.91
N LEU A 190 7.02 -2.29 3.56
CA LEU A 190 7.47 -2.50 2.19
C LEU A 190 6.31 -3.00 1.32
N ILE A 191 5.57 -4.00 1.78
CA ILE A 191 4.41 -4.56 1.06
C ILE A 191 3.34 -3.50 0.81
N ALA A 192 3.02 -2.66 1.80
CA ALA A 192 2.06 -1.57 1.62
C ALA A 192 2.48 -0.64 0.47
N LYS A 193 3.79 -0.30 0.35
CA LYS A 193 4.29 0.51 -0.77
C LYS A 193 4.27 -0.24 -2.10
N VAL A 194 4.59 -1.53 -2.09
CA VAL A 194 4.53 -2.39 -3.29
C VAL A 194 3.10 -2.44 -3.85
N LEU A 195 2.10 -2.61 -2.99
CA LEU A 195 0.70 -2.65 -3.41
C LEU A 195 0.24 -1.31 -4.00
N GLU A 196 0.63 -0.18 -3.41
CA GLU A 196 0.31 1.14 -3.97
C GLU A 196 0.98 1.35 -5.33
N VAL A 197 2.28 1.03 -5.49
CA VAL A 197 2.97 1.11 -6.80
C VAL A 197 2.30 0.19 -7.83
N THR A 198 1.84 -0.99 -7.42
CA THR A 198 1.10 -1.89 -8.32
C THR A 198 -0.23 -1.27 -8.77
N GLY A 199 -0.89 -0.48 -7.91
CA GLY A 199 -2.08 0.32 -8.27
C GLY A 199 -1.78 1.38 -9.33
N ASP A 200 -0.72 2.16 -9.12
CA ASP A 200 -0.26 3.15 -10.11
C ASP A 200 -0.01 2.51 -11.49
N LEU A 201 0.61 1.31 -11.48
CA LEU A 201 0.90 0.57 -12.72
C LEU A 201 -0.37 0.03 -13.38
N ALA A 202 -1.30 -0.54 -12.61
CA ALA A 202 -2.58 -1.05 -13.11
C ALA A 202 -3.46 0.09 -13.68
N SER A 203 -3.55 1.22 -12.98
CA SER A 203 -4.23 2.42 -13.46
C SER A 203 -3.54 2.98 -14.72
N GLY A 204 -2.20 2.92 -14.78
CA GLY A 204 -1.42 3.25 -15.98
C GLY A 204 -1.79 2.37 -17.19
N VAL A 205 -1.95 1.06 -16.99
CA VAL A 205 -2.45 0.13 -18.01
C VAL A 205 -3.83 0.56 -18.51
N GLY A 206 -4.74 0.87 -17.59
CA GLY A 206 -6.09 1.33 -17.91
C GLY A 206 -6.12 2.61 -18.73
N ARG A 207 -5.27 3.58 -18.41
CA ARG A 207 -5.13 4.85 -19.19
C ARG A 207 -4.66 4.58 -20.62
N GLU A 208 -3.60 3.79 -20.79
CA GLU A 208 -3.09 3.46 -22.13
C GLU A 208 -4.13 2.71 -22.97
N ILE A 209 -4.88 1.78 -22.36
CA ILE A 209 -5.99 1.07 -23.01
C ILE A 209 -7.10 2.07 -23.37
N GLY A 210 -7.53 2.92 -22.45
CA GLY A 210 -8.61 3.88 -22.67
C GLY A 210 -8.34 4.86 -23.82
N ASP A 211 -7.12 5.39 -23.87
CA ASP A 211 -6.70 6.38 -24.86
C ASP A 211 -6.48 5.78 -26.25
N ASN A 212 -6.16 4.47 -26.34
CA ASN A 212 -5.76 3.82 -27.58
C ASN A 212 -6.63 2.60 -27.94
N LEU A 213 -7.78 2.40 -27.29
CA LEU A 213 -8.62 1.21 -27.41
C LEU A 213 -8.93 0.80 -28.86
N PRO A 214 -9.39 1.71 -29.77
CA PRO A 214 -9.70 1.32 -31.14
C PRO A 214 -8.50 0.75 -31.89
N GLY A 215 -7.29 1.25 -31.58
CA GLY A 215 -6.04 0.76 -32.19
C GLY A 215 -5.62 -0.59 -31.60
N LEU A 216 -5.68 -0.73 -30.27
CA LEU A 216 -5.31 -1.96 -29.57
C LEU A 216 -6.24 -3.12 -29.93
N GLN A 217 -7.54 -2.88 -30.11
CA GLN A 217 -8.50 -3.90 -30.55
C GLN A 217 -8.32 -4.33 -32.02
N ARG A 218 -7.60 -3.55 -32.85
CA ARG A 218 -7.25 -3.90 -34.22
C ARG A 218 -5.91 -4.63 -34.34
N LEU A 219 -5.24 -4.87 -33.25
CA LEU A 219 -4.02 -5.69 -33.25
C LEU A 219 -4.28 -7.06 -33.88
N PRO A 220 -3.26 -7.72 -34.46
CA PRO A 220 -3.36 -9.12 -34.82
C PRO A 220 -3.90 -9.95 -33.65
N LYS A 221 -4.77 -10.92 -33.95
CA LYS A 221 -5.43 -11.73 -32.92
C LYS A 221 -4.46 -12.36 -31.92
N SER A 222 -3.29 -12.82 -32.40
CA SER A 222 -2.23 -13.35 -31.53
C SER A 222 -1.69 -12.30 -30.59
N ALA A 223 -1.34 -11.11 -31.08
CA ALA A 223 -0.79 -10.02 -30.29
C ALA A 223 -1.78 -9.51 -29.23
N LEU A 224 -3.06 -9.42 -29.58
CA LEU A 224 -4.11 -9.06 -28.60
C LEU A 224 -4.28 -10.18 -27.57
N ALA A 225 -4.24 -11.45 -28.00
CA ALA A 225 -4.33 -12.60 -27.09
C ALA A 225 -3.14 -12.62 -26.10
N ASP A 226 -1.92 -12.29 -26.55
CA ASP A 226 -0.73 -12.24 -25.69
C ASP A 226 -0.84 -11.12 -24.65
N LEU A 227 -1.34 -9.92 -25.01
CA LEU A 227 -1.60 -8.84 -24.05
C LEU A 227 -2.64 -9.25 -22.99
N VAL A 228 -3.72 -9.87 -23.43
CA VAL A 228 -4.79 -10.37 -22.54
C VAL A 228 -4.26 -11.46 -21.62
N ALA A 229 -3.42 -12.36 -22.13
CA ALA A 229 -2.79 -13.42 -21.35
C ALA A 229 -1.82 -12.86 -20.29
N LEU A 230 -1.07 -11.82 -20.62
CA LEU A 230 -0.16 -11.16 -19.67
C LEU A 230 -0.94 -10.49 -18.54
N ILE A 231 -2.05 -9.78 -18.82
CA ILE A 231 -2.91 -9.22 -17.76
C ILE A 231 -3.43 -10.34 -16.86
N ALA A 232 -3.95 -11.43 -17.43
CA ALA A 232 -4.46 -12.57 -16.67
C ALA A 232 -3.35 -13.26 -15.84
N CYS A 233 -2.11 -13.27 -16.32
CA CYS A 233 -0.96 -13.77 -15.59
C CYS A 233 -0.68 -12.91 -14.34
N VAL A 234 -0.67 -11.58 -14.49
CA VAL A 234 -0.49 -10.66 -13.35
C VAL A 234 -1.61 -10.82 -12.32
N GLU A 235 -2.89 -10.89 -12.77
CA GLU A 235 -4.04 -11.16 -11.90
C GLU A 235 -3.84 -12.43 -11.06
N LYS A 236 -3.51 -13.53 -11.73
CA LYS A 236 -3.28 -14.84 -11.11
C LYS A 236 -2.13 -14.80 -10.09
N LEU A 237 -0.98 -14.22 -10.49
CA LEU A 237 0.21 -14.18 -9.66
C LEU A 237 0.04 -13.22 -8.47
N LEU A 238 -0.73 -12.13 -8.60
CA LEU A 238 -1.11 -11.27 -7.50
C LEU A 238 -1.90 -12.04 -6.43
N ASP A 239 -2.96 -12.75 -6.84
CA ASP A 239 -3.78 -13.55 -5.92
C ASP A 239 -2.95 -14.63 -5.21
N GLN A 240 -2.11 -15.36 -5.96
CA GLN A 240 -1.25 -16.40 -5.40
C GLN A 240 -0.19 -15.85 -4.44
N THR A 241 0.42 -14.71 -4.78
CA THR A 241 1.40 -14.02 -3.93
C THR A 241 0.78 -13.61 -2.59
N MET A 242 -0.39 -12.99 -2.62
CA MET A 242 -1.05 -12.56 -1.38
C MET A 242 -1.56 -13.73 -0.54
N ASP A 243 -1.96 -14.81 -1.17
CA ASP A 243 -2.33 -16.05 -0.50
C ASP A 243 -1.11 -16.73 0.16
N ALA A 244 0.02 -16.83 -0.57
CA ALA A 244 1.29 -17.34 -0.03
C ALA A 244 1.77 -16.48 1.15
N PHE A 245 1.68 -15.15 1.05
CA PHE A 245 2.05 -14.22 2.13
C PHE A 245 1.16 -14.41 3.37
N THR A 246 -0.15 -14.53 3.18
CA THR A 246 -1.12 -14.67 4.28
C THR A 246 -0.95 -16.00 5.02
N ARG A 247 -0.73 -17.09 4.27
CA ARG A 247 -0.50 -18.43 4.83
C ARG A 247 0.94 -18.69 5.27
N LEU A 248 1.85 -17.75 4.99
CA LEU A 248 3.30 -17.91 5.19
C LEU A 248 3.86 -19.17 4.50
N SER A 249 3.44 -19.39 3.24
CA SER A 249 3.85 -20.56 2.45
C SER A 249 5.12 -20.28 1.66
N VAL A 250 6.27 -20.76 2.16
CA VAL A 250 7.57 -20.63 1.49
C VAL A 250 7.58 -21.38 0.15
N VAL A 251 6.95 -22.55 0.10
CA VAL A 251 6.92 -23.39 -1.10
C VAL A 251 6.16 -22.69 -2.22
N ASP A 252 4.99 -22.09 -1.90
CA ASP A 252 4.20 -21.36 -2.89
C ASP A 252 4.92 -20.07 -3.30
N ALA A 253 5.50 -19.31 -2.35
CA ALA A 253 6.28 -18.12 -2.66
C ALA A 253 7.45 -18.41 -3.60
N ASN A 254 8.22 -19.50 -3.35
CA ASN A 254 9.30 -19.91 -4.23
C ASN A 254 8.80 -20.38 -5.61
N ALA A 255 7.66 -21.07 -5.67
CA ALA A 255 7.07 -21.49 -6.95
C ALA A 255 6.63 -20.28 -7.79
N ILE A 256 6.07 -19.24 -7.14
CA ILE A 256 5.68 -17.98 -7.78
C ILE A 256 6.92 -17.25 -8.31
N LEU A 257 7.99 -17.14 -7.54
CA LEU A 257 9.25 -16.53 -7.99
C LEU A 257 9.77 -17.23 -9.25
N ASN A 258 9.82 -18.56 -9.25
CA ASN A 258 10.24 -19.35 -10.41
C ASN A 258 9.31 -19.16 -11.63
N GLU A 259 8.01 -18.90 -11.42
CA GLU A 259 7.08 -18.59 -12.52
C GLU A 259 7.34 -17.18 -13.07
N ILE A 260 7.54 -16.17 -12.21
CA ILE A 260 7.89 -14.81 -12.61
C ILE A 260 9.21 -14.80 -13.40
N ASP A 261 10.24 -15.51 -12.94
CA ASP A 261 11.53 -15.63 -13.63
C ASP A 261 11.43 -16.22 -15.05
N ARG A 262 10.38 -17.03 -15.30
CA ARG A 262 10.10 -17.58 -16.65
C ARG A 262 9.31 -16.62 -17.52
N VAL A 263 8.40 -15.86 -16.94
CA VAL A 263 7.52 -14.93 -17.65
C VAL A 263 8.29 -13.68 -18.07
N LEU A 264 9.05 -13.05 -17.19
CA LEU A 264 9.73 -11.78 -17.43
C LEU A 264 10.55 -11.76 -18.73
N PRO A 265 11.46 -12.72 -19.04
CA PRO A 265 12.26 -12.68 -20.25
C PRO A 265 11.45 -12.86 -21.54
N ALA A 266 10.38 -13.68 -21.50
CA ALA A 266 9.53 -13.91 -22.65
C ALA A 266 8.73 -12.67 -23.04
N ASP A 267 8.26 -11.91 -22.06
CA ASP A 267 7.39 -10.77 -22.28
C ASP A 267 8.16 -9.47 -22.56
N TYR A 268 9.44 -9.36 -22.19
CA TYR A 268 10.30 -8.30 -22.74
C TYR A 268 10.40 -8.39 -24.27
N THR A 269 10.45 -9.62 -24.81
CA THR A 269 10.44 -9.82 -26.26
C THR A 269 9.07 -9.53 -26.90
N LEU A 270 7.98 -9.69 -26.16
CA LEU A 270 6.62 -9.34 -26.60
C LEU A 270 6.50 -7.83 -26.89
N GLY A 271 6.96 -6.98 -25.96
CA GLY A 271 6.93 -5.52 -26.15
C GLY A 271 7.66 -5.09 -27.45
N ASP A 272 8.83 -5.65 -27.68
CA ASP A 272 9.63 -5.40 -28.88
C ASP A 272 8.97 -5.97 -30.15
N ALA A 273 8.34 -7.14 -30.08
CA ALA A 273 7.62 -7.74 -31.17
C ALA A 273 6.39 -6.90 -31.58
N LEU A 274 5.63 -6.43 -30.59
CA LEU A 274 4.49 -5.53 -30.78
C LEU A 274 4.96 -4.22 -31.45
N ALA A 275 6.02 -3.60 -30.93
CA ALA A 275 6.56 -2.35 -31.48
C ALA A 275 6.98 -2.46 -32.95
N ARG A 276 7.50 -3.62 -33.38
CA ARG A 276 7.96 -3.85 -34.76
C ARG A 276 6.85 -4.14 -35.76
N HIS A 277 5.74 -4.74 -35.32
CA HIS A 277 4.68 -5.21 -36.21
C HIS A 277 3.47 -4.27 -36.29
N ILE A 278 3.41 -3.25 -35.45
CA ILE A 278 2.34 -2.25 -35.41
C ILE A 278 2.75 -1.04 -36.27
N SER A 279 2.07 -0.80 -37.35
CA SER A 279 2.35 0.33 -38.29
C SER A 279 1.97 1.69 -37.67
N ASP A 280 0.94 1.74 -36.83
CA ASP A 280 0.57 2.95 -36.07
C ASP A 280 1.48 3.10 -34.88
N ARG A 281 2.40 4.06 -34.96
CA ARG A 281 3.38 4.36 -33.88
C ARG A 281 2.74 4.65 -32.54
N ARG A 282 1.58 5.33 -32.52
CA ARG A 282 0.88 5.65 -31.27
C ARG A 282 0.38 4.38 -30.57
N VAL A 283 -0.22 3.49 -31.36
CA VAL A 283 -0.70 2.19 -30.85
C VAL A 283 0.46 1.31 -30.42
N ALA A 284 1.58 1.31 -31.17
CA ALA A 284 2.77 0.55 -30.80
C ALA A 284 3.33 1.00 -29.45
N VAL A 285 3.47 2.31 -29.22
CA VAL A 285 3.93 2.87 -27.93
C VAL A 285 2.97 2.55 -26.80
N ALA A 286 1.66 2.63 -27.02
CA ALA A 286 0.65 2.29 -26.02
C ALA A 286 0.73 0.80 -25.64
N ALA A 287 0.82 -0.10 -26.61
CA ALA A 287 0.98 -1.53 -26.36
C ALA A 287 2.27 -1.85 -25.57
N GLN A 288 3.39 -1.21 -25.95
CA GLN A 288 4.65 -1.35 -25.21
C GLN A 288 4.55 -0.86 -23.77
N ARG A 289 3.87 0.26 -23.51
CA ARG A 289 3.67 0.79 -22.15
C ARG A 289 2.77 -0.13 -21.31
N VAL A 290 1.73 -0.70 -21.92
CA VAL A 290 0.90 -1.71 -21.25
C VAL A 290 1.77 -2.89 -20.80
N VAL A 291 2.58 -3.46 -21.71
CA VAL A 291 3.51 -4.55 -21.38
C VAL A 291 4.47 -4.13 -20.26
N SER A 292 5.14 -2.98 -20.41
CA SER A 292 6.12 -2.52 -19.42
C SER A 292 5.52 -2.35 -18.03
N ASN A 293 4.31 -1.76 -17.91
CA ASN A 293 3.64 -1.62 -16.62
C ASN A 293 3.28 -2.97 -15.99
N LEU A 294 2.84 -3.94 -16.81
CA LEU A 294 2.52 -5.29 -16.32
C LEU A 294 3.78 -6.05 -15.87
N LEU A 295 4.90 -5.93 -16.59
CA LEU A 295 6.17 -6.53 -16.18
C LEU A 295 6.70 -5.90 -14.87
N MET A 296 6.63 -4.57 -14.74
CA MET A 296 6.97 -3.90 -13.49
C MET A 296 6.06 -4.35 -12.34
N ALA A 297 4.77 -4.60 -12.60
CA ALA A 297 3.88 -5.15 -11.59
C ALA A 297 4.33 -6.56 -11.15
N LEU A 298 4.78 -7.43 -12.06
CA LEU A 298 5.37 -8.73 -11.70
C LEU A 298 6.64 -8.58 -10.86
N GLU A 299 7.53 -7.63 -11.21
CA GLU A 299 8.72 -7.33 -10.40
C GLU A 299 8.35 -6.86 -8.97
N MET A 300 7.25 -6.11 -8.82
CA MET A 300 6.75 -5.76 -7.49
C MET A 300 6.29 -6.99 -6.71
N LEU A 301 5.68 -7.99 -7.35
CA LEU A 301 5.27 -9.24 -6.68
C LEU A 301 6.47 -10.07 -6.21
N VAL A 302 7.64 -9.98 -6.87
CA VAL A 302 8.89 -10.61 -6.39
C VAL A 302 9.18 -10.17 -4.96
N ILE A 303 9.10 -8.87 -4.68
CA ILE A 303 9.40 -8.29 -3.35
C ILE A 303 8.49 -8.89 -2.27
N ILE A 304 7.20 -9.06 -2.55
CA ILE A 304 6.25 -9.64 -1.58
C ILE A 304 6.60 -11.10 -1.28
N ASN A 305 6.97 -11.89 -2.31
CA ASN A 305 7.35 -13.28 -2.15
C ASN A 305 8.67 -13.43 -1.38
N GLU A 306 9.66 -12.55 -1.63
CA GLU A 306 10.90 -12.50 -0.84
C GLU A 306 10.62 -12.17 0.64
N VAL A 307 9.76 -11.18 0.92
CA VAL A 307 9.32 -10.87 2.29
C VAL A 307 8.62 -12.06 2.93
N THR A 308 7.82 -12.82 2.17
CA THR A 308 7.17 -14.03 2.66
C THR A 308 8.19 -15.08 3.10
N ILE A 309 9.21 -15.32 2.29
CA ILE A 309 10.30 -16.26 2.61
C ILE A 309 11.09 -15.76 3.83
N ASN A 310 11.46 -14.48 3.86
CA ASN A 310 12.20 -13.89 4.99
C ASN A 310 11.45 -14.05 6.31
N ARG A 311 10.13 -13.81 6.33
CA ARG A 311 9.29 -14.00 7.52
C ARG A 311 9.27 -15.43 8.03
N SER A 312 9.41 -16.42 7.18
CA SER A 312 9.39 -17.83 7.58
C SER A 312 10.61 -18.25 8.39
N VAL A 313 11.74 -17.55 8.21
CA VAL A 313 13.01 -17.82 8.92
C VAL A 313 13.26 -16.86 10.08
N GLU A 314 12.33 -15.95 10.38
CA GLU A 314 12.43 -15.09 11.55
C GLU A 314 12.42 -15.91 12.85
N PRO A 315 13.25 -15.54 13.86
CA PRO A 315 13.35 -16.28 15.11
C PRO A 315 12.01 -16.51 15.82
N GLU A 316 11.12 -15.51 15.78
CA GLU A 316 9.79 -15.57 16.40
C GLU A 316 8.84 -16.54 15.67
N THR A 317 8.98 -16.65 14.36
CA THR A 317 8.21 -17.59 13.54
C THR A 317 8.72 -19.02 13.73
N VAL A 318 10.05 -19.20 13.69
CA VAL A 318 10.71 -20.50 13.88
C VAL A 318 10.45 -21.06 15.28
N ALA A 319 10.41 -20.20 16.32
CA ALA A 319 10.10 -20.64 17.68
C ALA A 319 8.67 -21.20 17.82
N LYS A 320 7.72 -20.71 17.02
CA LYS A 320 6.32 -21.21 16.99
C LYS A 320 6.16 -22.53 16.22
N THR A 321 7.11 -22.88 15.35
CA THR A 321 7.04 -24.06 14.44
C THR A 321 8.06 -25.14 14.75
N ASP A 322 8.53 -25.25 16.00
CA ASP A 322 9.53 -26.25 16.42
C ASP A 322 10.86 -26.20 15.65
N ARG A 323 11.26 -25.01 15.23
CA ARG A 323 12.52 -24.71 14.49
C ARG A 323 12.68 -25.41 13.14
N GLN A 324 11.59 -25.85 12.52
CA GLN A 324 11.62 -26.36 11.15
C GLN A 324 10.82 -25.46 10.21
N VAL A 325 11.45 -25.04 9.12
CA VAL A 325 10.75 -24.35 8.03
C VAL A 325 10.00 -25.40 7.23
N PRO A 326 8.65 -25.30 7.11
CA PRO A 326 7.89 -26.29 6.36
C PRO A 326 8.28 -26.27 4.88
N MET A 327 8.78 -27.40 4.35
CA MET A 327 9.16 -27.56 2.95
C MET A 327 8.01 -28.09 2.09
N HIS A 328 6.82 -28.28 2.68
CA HIS A 328 5.63 -28.74 1.98
C HIS A 328 4.47 -27.81 2.23
N SER A 329 3.63 -27.58 1.21
CA SER A 329 2.36 -26.87 1.35
C SER A 329 1.48 -27.61 2.35
N ARG A 330 0.99 -26.93 3.39
CA ARG A 330 -0.06 -27.51 4.25
C ARG A 330 -1.31 -27.67 3.39
N GLU A 331 -1.66 -28.90 3.03
CA GLU A 331 -2.96 -29.19 2.44
C GLU A 331 -4.04 -28.58 3.35
N ALA A 332 -4.94 -27.79 2.77
CA ALA A 332 -6.11 -27.30 3.46
C ALA A 332 -6.89 -28.51 3.96
N GLY A 333 -6.92 -28.70 5.28
CA GLY A 333 -7.61 -29.83 5.90
C GLY A 333 -9.02 -29.92 5.38
N LYS A 334 -9.31 -30.96 4.62
CA LYS A 334 -10.66 -31.41 4.37
C LYS A 334 -11.24 -31.79 5.73
N SER A 335 -12.10 -30.94 6.29
CA SER A 335 -12.99 -31.34 7.39
C SER A 335 -13.95 -32.37 6.83
N SER A 336 -13.65 -33.64 7.11
CA SER A 336 -14.60 -34.74 7.00
C SER A 336 -15.45 -34.75 8.26
N GLY A 337 -16.74 -34.80 8.11
CA GLY A 337 -17.70 -35.07 9.17
C GLY A 337 -18.82 -34.06 9.22
#